data_5868682d84b1236ba122e44d5aab7c77
#
_entry.id   5868682d84b1236ba122e44d5aab7c77
#
_cell.length_a   1.000
_cell.length_b   1.000
_cell.length_c   1.000
_cell.angle_alpha   90.00
_cell.angle_beta   90.00
_cell.angle_gamma   90.00
#
_symmetry.space_group_name_H-M   'P 1'
#
loop_
_entity.id
_entity.type
_entity.pdbx_description
1 polymer ?
#
loop_
_entity_poly.entity_id
_entity_poly.type
_entity_poly.pdbx_seq_one_letter_code
_entity_poly.pdbx_strand_id
1 'polypeptide(L)'
;MPLELLGFVDLPPHVGGGGFDHAAVHAATGRCYVAHTANDAIDVIDLVARTYIGSISGLTAVAGALVAEGLDLVFTSNRGEDTIGIFTPPGGEVDKVSVGRRPNGLAYDPGRRRLLSAHVGDPAIAGSYTVSVVDIAERRRLADVPVAGRTRWAVFDPSADAFHVNIADPPQIVVVESAHPVRIRRVVSVPHAGPHGLDLDVARRRLFCACDAGVLVELDADTGSVVATAALAGVPDVVFFNSARGRVYVAIGDPGVIEVFDTAPLRRHETVSTEAGAHTLAFDPGRQLVGAFLPATHRAALYVDRP
;
A
#
# COMPACT_ATOMS: atom_id res chain seq x y z
N MET A 1 -19.53 -8.84 -15.12
CA MET A 1 -18.72 -7.85 -14.38
C MET A 1 -18.01 -8.58 -13.27
N PRO A 2 -16.68 -8.59 -13.23
CA PRO A 2 -15.94 -9.34 -12.20
C PRO A 2 -16.12 -8.75 -10.80
N LEU A 3 -16.13 -7.39 -10.65
CA LEU A 3 -16.40 -6.76 -9.35
C LEU A 3 -17.90 -6.50 -9.16
N GLU A 4 -18.53 -7.30 -8.30
CA GLU A 4 -19.92 -7.17 -7.90
C GLU A 4 -20.04 -6.45 -6.56
N LEU A 5 -20.76 -5.33 -6.52
CA LEU A 5 -20.99 -4.58 -5.29
C LEU A 5 -21.86 -5.38 -4.31
N LEU A 6 -21.34 -5.59 -3.10
CA LEU A 6 -22.03 -6.28 -2.00
C LEU A 6 -22.78 -5.31 -1.08
N GLY A 7 -22.37 -4.04 -1.03
CA GLY A 7 -22.94 -3.00 -0.18
C GLY A 7 -21.90 -2.06 0.39
N PHE A 8 -22.32 -1.30 1.39
CA PHE A 8 -21.51 -0.26 2.00
C PHE A 8 -21.40 -0.47 3.51
N VAL A 9 -20.31 0.04 4.09
CA VAL A 9 -20.11 0.17 5.53
C VAL A 9 -19.92 1.64 5.84
N ASP A 10 -20.73 2.20 6.72
CA ASP A 10 -20.58 3.57 7.18
C ASP A 10 -19.38 3.69 8.11
N LEU A 11 -18.56 4.73 7.92
CA LEU A 11 -17.36 5.03 8.67
C LEU A 11 -17.52 6.38 9.39
N PRO A 12 -16.68 6.66 10.40
CA PRO A 12 -16.69 7.97 11.04
C PRO A 12 -16.45 9.10 10.02
N PRO A 13 -17.14 10.24 10.15
CA PRO A 13 -16.92 11.39 9.28
C PRO A 13 -15.51 11.96 9.48
N HIS A 14 -14.96 12.59 8.43
CA HIS A 14 -13.69 13.30 8.51
C HIS A 14 -13.76 14.46 9.48
N VAL A 15 -12.76 14.56 10.38
CA VAL A 15 -12.61 15.67 11.32
C VAL A 15 -11.60 16.68 10.78
N GLY A 16 -10.58 16.21 10.06
CA GLY A 16 -9.52 17.01 9.45
C GLY A 16 -9.39 16.82 7.94
N GLY A 17 -8.28 17.26 7.36
CA GLY A 17 -7.92 17.00 5.98
C GLY A 17 -7.21 15.66 5.80
N GLY A 18 -7.21 15.11 4.58
CA GLY A 18 -6.42 13.93 4.20
C GLY A 18 -7.24 12.68 3.85
N GLY A 19 -8.48 12.58 4.28
CA GLY A 19 -9.36 11.47 3.92
C GLY A 19 -8.86 10.11 4.42
N PHE A 20 -9.01 9.07 3.59
CA PHE A 20 -8.46 7.73 3.80
C PHE A 20 -7.16 7.58 3.01
N ASP A 21 -6.24 6.76 3.52
CA ASP A 21 -4.98 6.39 2.86
C ASP A 21 -4.87 4.85 2.88
N HIS A 22 -3.70 4.23 2.90
CA HIS A 22 -3.52 2.79 2.72
C HIS A 22 -4.35 1.93 3.66
N ALA A 23 -4.76 0.75 3.19
CA ALA A 23 -5.47 -0.24 3.98
C ALA A 23 -4.83 -1.62 3.85
N ALA A 24 -5.01 -2.45 4.88
CA ALA A 24 -4.56 -3.83 4.90
C ALA A 24 -5.62 -4.75 5.51
N VAL A 25 -5.67 -6.00 5.04
CA VAL A 25 -6.61 -6.99 5.53
C VAL A 25 -5.86 -8.06 6.32
N HIS A 26 -6.39 -8.41 7.49
CA HIS A 26 -6.03 -9.61 8.23
C HIS A 26 -6.88 -10.77 7.69
N ALA A 27 -6.33 -11.55 6.75
CA ALA A 27 -7.09 -12.52 5.98
C ALA A 27 -7.70 -13.64 6.86
N ALA A 28 -7.02 -14.04 7.94
CA ALA A 28 -7.55 -15.06 8.85
C ALA A 28 -8.87 -14.63 9.52
N THR A 29 -9.01 -13.34 9.88
CA THR A 29 -10.20 -12.83 10.57
C THR A 29 -11.18 -12.11 9.64
N GLY A 30 -10.75 -11.69 8.45
CA GLY A 30 -11.55 -10.82 7.55
C GLY A 30 -11.65 -9.37 8.03
N ARG A 31 -10.78 -8.95 8.97
CA ARG A 31 -10.73 -7.55 9.42
C ARG A 31 -9.86 -6.71 8.51
N CYS A 32 -10.36 -5.55 8.14
CA CYS A 32 -9.65 -4.54 7.39
C CYS A 32 -9.27 -3.38 8.32
N TYR A 33 -8.04 -2.93 8.20
CA TYR A 33 -7.47 -1.79 8.90
C TYR A 33 -7.15 -0.71 7.86
N VAL A 34 -7.84 0.41 7.90
CA VAL A 34 -7.62 1.53 6.97
C VAL A 34 -7.12 2.76 7.70
N ALA A 35 -6.08 3.36 7.15
CA ALA A 35 -5.59 4.64 7.63
C ALA A 35 -6.63 5.74 7.36
N HIS A 36 -7.23 6.27 8.41
CA HIS A 36 -8.12 7.42 8.39
C HIS A 36 -7.31 8.66 8.77
N THR A 37 -6.54 9.14 7.79
CA THR A 37 -5.59 10.25 7.99
C THR A 37 -6.26 11.49 8.56
N ALA A 38 -7.49 11.80 8.08
CA ALA A 38 -8.28 12.91 8.54
C ALA A 38 -8.67 12.86 10.04
N ASN A 39 -8.60 11.66 10.65
CA ASN A 39 -9.01 11.43 12.04
C ASN A 39 -7.85 10.99 12.94
N ASP A 40 -6.61 10.98 12.44
CA ASP A 40 -5.44 10.49 13.19
C ASP A 40 -5.64 9.08 13.77
N ALA A 41 -6.30 8.20 12.99
CA ALA A 41 -6.76 6.90 13.46
C ALA A 41 -6.67 5.82 12.38
N ILE A 42 -6.65 4.56 12.81
CA ILE A 42 -6.98 3.42 11.96
C ILE A 42 -8.43 3.03 12.22
N ASP A 43 -9.26 3.01 11.19
CA ASP A 43 -10.59 2.43 11.28
C ASP A 43 -10.54 0.92 11.04
N VAL A 44 -11.28 0.17 11.85
CA VAL A 44 -11.35 -1.29 11.78
C VAL A 44 -12.72 -1.71 11.28
N ILE A 45 -12.75 -2.52 10.23
CA ILE A 45 -13.95 -2.99 9.55
C ILE A 45 -13.94 -4.52 9.53
N ASP A 46 -15.06 -5.15 9.82
CA ASP A 46 -15.30 -6.55 9.53
C ASP A 46 -15.85 -6.67 8.10
N LEU A 47 -15.05 -7.19 7.17
CA LEU A 47 -15.43 -7.34 5.77
C LEU A 47 -16.49 -8.43 5.56
N VAL A 48 -16.54 -9.42 6.46
CA VAL A 48 -17.51 -10.54 6.39
C VAL A 48 -18.87 -10.11 6.90
N ALA A 49 -18.90 -9.53 8.11
CA ALA A 49 -20.12 -8.98 8.69
C ALA A 49 -20.56 -7.68 8.02
N ARG A 50 -19.67 -7.02 7.31
CA ARG A 50 -19.84 -5.71 6.67
C ARG A 50 -20.24 -4.64 7.69
N THR A 51 -19.45 -4.55 8.75
CA THR A 51 -19.70 -3.61 9.86
C THR A 51 -18.42 -2.89 10.25
N TYR A 52 -18.57 -1.62 10.64
CA TYR A 52 -17.53 -0.88 11.33
C TYR A 52 -17.41 -1.40 12.77
N ILE A 53 -16.18 -1.66 13.22
CA ILE A 53 -15.89 -2.21 14.56
C ILE A 53 -15.49 -1.09 15.52
N GLY A 54 -14.64 -0.17 15.09
CA GLY A 54 -14.10 0.91 15.90
C GLY A 54 -12.87 1.56 15.29
N SER A 55 -12.33 2.57 15.98
CA SER A 55 -11.10 3.26 15.57
C SER A 55 -10.01 3.14 16.63
N ILE A 56 -8.75 3.02 16.19
CA ILE A 56 -7.54 3.08 17.00
C ILE A 56 -6.92 4.46 16.75
N SER A 57 -7.05 5.36 17.73
CA SER A 57 -6.65 6.77 17.64
C SER A 57 -5.23 7.04 18.14
N GLY A 58 -4.79 8.31 18.02
CA GLY A 58 -3.47 8.74 18.49
C GLY A 58 -2.34 8.42 17.51
N LEU A 59 -2.65 8.29 16.22
CA LEU A 59 -1.74 7.97 15.13
C LEU A 59 -1.64 9.17 14.19
N THR A 60 -0.90 10.19 14.60
CA THR A 60 -0.89 11.50 13.94
C THR A 60 -0.60 11.42 12.44
N ALA A 61 -1.55 11.88 11.62
CA ALA A 61 -1.54 11.84 10.17
C ALA A 61 -1.15 10.45 9.62
N VAL A 62 -1.74 9.38 10.20
CA VAL A 62 -1.49 8.01 9.77
C VAL A 62 -1.78 7.85 8.28
N ALA A 63 -0.87 7.17 7.57
CA ALA A 63 -0.95 7.00 6.12
C ALA A 63 -0.85 5.55 5.67
N GLY A 64 0.00 4.75 6.29
CA GLY A 64 0.17 3.34 5.95
C GLY A 64 -0.53 2.41 6.95
N ALA A 65 -1.04 1.31 6.44
CA ALA A 65 -1.46 0.15 7.21
C ALA A 65 -0.92 -1.12 6.55
N LEU A 66 -0.41 -2.06 7.34
CA LEU A 66 0.06 -3.35 6.87
C LEU A 66 -0.16 -4.41 7.96
N VAL A 67 -0.55 -5.62 7.57
CA VAL A 67 -0.77 -6.76 8.48
C VAL A 67 0.32 -7.80 8.30
N ALA A 68 0.93 -8.22 9.40
CA ALA A 68 1.83 -9.37 9.47
C ALA A 68 1.11 -10.54 10.15
N GLU A 69 0.35 -11.32 9.37
CA GLU A 69 -0.50 -12.40 9.88
C GLU A 69 0.25 -13.43 10.72
N GLY A 70 1.45 -13.83 10.29
CA GLY A 70 2.27 -14.80 11.02
C GLY A 70 2.74 -14.34 12.41
N LEU A 71 2.59 -13.06 12.74
CA LEU A 71 2.88 -12.48 14.05
C LEU A 71 1.61 -11.98 14.76
N ASP A 72 0.47 -11.99 14.10
CA ASP A 72 -0.76 -11.34 14.56
C ASP A 72 -0.52 -9.86 14.93
N LEU A 73 0.15 -9.11 14.05
CA LEU A 73 0.49 -7.71 14.23
C LEU A 73 -0.02 -6.84 13.08
N VAL A 74 -0.40 -5.64 13.45
CA VAL A 74 -0.70 -4.54 12.50
C VAL A 74 0.37 -3.46 12.64
N PHE A 75 0.86 -2.97 11.52
CA PHE A 75 1.81 -1.87 11.42
C PHE A 75 1.15 -0.66 10.79
N THR A 76 1.51 0.52 11.29
CA THR A 76 1.08 1.80 10.73
C THR A 76 2.27 2.71 10.46
N SER A 77 2.16 3.58 9.45
CA SER A 77 3.09 4.69 9.27
C SER A 77 2.41 5.99 9.71
N ASN A 78 2.93 6.61 10.77
CA ASN A 78 2.37 7.82 11.37
C ASN A 78 3.14 9.02 10.84
N ARG A 79 2.67 9.57 9.71
CA ARG A 79 3.38 10.59 8.92
C ARG A 79 3.62 11.89 9.69
N GLY A 80 2.73 12.25 10.59
CA GLY A 80 2.80 13.50 11.35
C GLY A 80 3.74 13.45 12.55
N GLU A 81 4.23 12.28 12.93
CA GLU A 81 5.10 12.11 14.11
C GLU A 81 6.37 11.29 13.82
N ASP A 82 6.64 10.97 12.54
CA ASP A 82 7.83 10.25 12.10
C ASP A 82 8.02 8.89 12.82
N THR A 83 6.92 8.15 13.03
CA THR A 83 6.95 6.85 13.70
C THR A 83 6.24 5.75 12.92
N ILE A 84 6.59 4.49 13.24
CA ILE A 84 5.81 3.31 12.93
C ILE A 84 5.04 2.93 14.18
N GLY A 85 3.72 2.73 14.06
CA GLY A 85 2.90 2.12 15.10
C GLY A 85 2.87 0.61 14.94
N ILE A 86 2.81 -0.12 16.05
CA ILE A 86 2.76 -1.59 16.11
C ILE A 86 1.76 -1.98 17.18
N PHE A 87 0.74 -2.77 16.82
CA PHE A 87 -0.27 -3.24 17.78
C PHE A 87 -0.81 -4.62 17.39
N THR A 88 -1.45 -5.29 18.34
CA THR A 88 -2.12 -6.58 18.13
C THR A 88 -3.59 -6.38 17.75
N PRO A 89 -4.15 -7.11 16.76
CA PRO A 89 -5.58 -7.11 16.47
C PRO A 89 -6.46 -7.49 17.69
N PRO A 90 -7.66 -6.96 17.86
CA PRO A 90 -8.33 -5.97 16.97
C PRO A 90 -7.90 -4.53 17.19
N GLY A 91 -7.01 -4.27 18.13
CA GLY A 91 -6.52 -2.99 18.58
C GLY A 91 -6.20 -3.02 20.07
N GLY A 92 -5.45 -2.04 20.56
CA GLY A 92 -4.99 -1.95 21.94
C GLY A 92 -3.91 -0.89 22.08
N GLU A 93 -3.00 -1.08 23.02
CA GLU A 93 -1.84 -0.22 23.16
C GLU A 93 -0.97 -0.28 21.89
N VAL A 94 -0.54 0.88 21.40
CA VAL A 94 0.28 1.01 20.21
C VAL A 94 1.71 1.33 20.62
N ASP A 95 2.61 0.40 20.39
CA ASP A 95 4.06 0.69 20.47
C ASP A 95 4.47 1.56 19.29
N LYS A 96 5.38 2.51 19.54
CA LYS A 96 5.88 3.40 18.49
C LYS A 96 7.39 3.31 18.35
N VAL A 97 7.85 3.18 17.09
CA VAL A 97 9.26 3.16 16.74
C VAL A 97 9.57 4.35 15.85
N SER A 98 10.54 5.20 16.26
CA SER A 98 10.97 6.36 15.45
C SER A 98 11.69 5.91 14.18
N VAL A 99 11.31 6.52 13.05
CA VAL A 99 11.86 6.26 11.71
C VAL A 99 12.25 7.59 11.02
N GLY A 100 12.48 7.57 9.72
CA GLY A 100 12.73 8.80 8.96
C GLY A 100 11.49 9.65 8.74
N ARG A 101 11.69 10.78 8.07
CA ARG A 101 10.68 11.86 7.92
C ARG A 101 9.49 11.44 7.07
N ARG A 102 8.27 11.63 7.63
CA ARG A 102 7.00 11.43 6.95
C ARG A 102 6.86 10.03 6.36
N PRO A 103 6.86 8.95 7.21
CA PRO A 103 6.68 7.58 6.75
C PRO A 103 5.36 7.39 6.01
N ASN A 104 5.33 6.51 4.99
CA ASN A 104 4.18 6.24 4.15
C ASN A 104 4.06 4.76 3.81
N GLY A 105 4.67 4.31 2.69
CA GLY A 105 4.62 2.92 2.25
C GLY A 105 5.32 1.98 3.23
N LEU A 106 4.72 0.81 3.44
CA LEU A 106 5.21 -0.25 4.32
C LEU A 106 5.37 -1.55 3.56
N ALA A 107 6.43 -2.30 3.86
CA ALA A 107 6.62 -3.67 3.37
C ALA A 107 7.26 -4.54 4.44
N TYR A 108 6.88 -5.83 4.53
CA TYR A 108 7.31 -6.71 5.61
C TYR A 108 7.99 -7.97 5.08
N ASP A 109 9.17 -8.28 5.62
CA ASP A 109 9.90 -9.53 5.46
C ASP A 109 9.55 -10.48 6.61
N PRO A 110 8.72 -11.51 6.38
CA PRO A 110 8.33 -12.45 7.43
C PRO A 110 9.47 -13.37 7.89
N GLY A 111 10.43 -13.64 6.99
CA GLY A 111 11.57 -14.51 7.29
C GLY A 111 12.51 -13.91 8.33
N ARG A 112 12.76 -12.61 8.26
CA ARG A 112 13.63 -11.89 9.21
C ARG A 112 12.89 -11.05 10.22
N ARG A 113 11.56 -10.99 10.15
CA ARG A 113 10.72 -10.10 10.96
C ARG A 113 11.18 -8.64 10.85
N ARG A 114 11.37 -8.18 9.60
CA ARG A 114 11.81 -6.82 9.29
C ARG A 114 10.74 -6.06 8.56
N LEU A 115 10.44 -4.87 9.05
CA LEU A 115 9.55 -3.93 8.41
C LEU A 115 10.37 -2.85 7.72
N LEU A 116 10.15 -2.64 6.42
CA LEU A 116 10.63 -1.45 5.71
C LEU A 116 9.54 -0.38 5.77
N SER A 117 9.94 0.84 6.09
CA SER A 117 9.14 2.06 5.98
C SER A 117 9.77 2.99 4.96
N ALA A 118 9.00 3.38 3.97
CA ALA A 118 9.37 4.31 2.92
C ALA A 118 8.91 5.74 3.28
N HIS A 119 9.81 6.74 3.16
CA HIS A 119 9.55 8.08 3.67
C HIS A 119 9.33 9.09 2.54
N VAL A 120 8.23 9.83 2.64
CA VAL A 120 7.93 10.94 1.71
C VAL A 120 9.01 12.02 1.80
N GLY A 121 9.66 12.15 2.97
CA GLY A 121 10.67 13.18 3.21
C GLY A 121 10.10 14.60 3.24
N ASP A 122 11.02 15.56 3.25
CA ASP A 122 10.72 16.97 3.17
C ASP A 122 11.73 17.62 2.21
N PRO A 123 11.29 18.23 1.09
CA PRO A 123 12.19 18.82 0.10
C PRO A 123 13.02 19.99 0.66
N ALA A 124 12.58 20.60 1.76
CA ALA A 124 13.33 21.66 2.44
C ALA A 124 14.46 21.12 3.32
N ILE A 125 14.49 19.80 3.59
CA ILE A 125 15.46 19.17 4.48
C ILE A 125 16.34 18.21 3.66
N ALA A 126 17.59 18.59 3.45
CA ALA A 126 18.57 17.75 2.75
C ALA A 126 18.73 16.40 3.45
N GLY A 127 18.74 15.30 2.66
CA GLY A 127 18.88 13.94 3.17
C GLY A 127 17.65 13.36 3.85
N SER A 128 16.48 14.01 3.77
CA SER A 128 15.23 13.51 4.36
C SER A 128 14.57 12.37 3.58
N TYR A 129 14.95 12.17 2.31
CA TYR A 129 14.47 11.04 1.51
C TYR A 129 15.24 9.77 1.88
N THR A 130 14.59 8.91 2.64
CA THR A 130 15.19 7.65 3.12
C THR A 130 14.16 6.53 3.13
N VAL A 131 14.65 5.30 3.31
CA VAL A 131 13.84 4.18 3.80
C VAL A 131 14.45 3.69 5.11
N SER A 132 13.62 3.40 6.11
CA SER A 132 14.07 2.78 7.36
C SER A 132 13.74 1.30 7.36
N VAL A 133 14.63 0.47 7.93
CA VAL A 133 14.32 -0.93 8.26
C VAL A 133 14.27 -1.08 9.77
N VAL A 134 13.16 -1.65 10.25
CA VAL A 134 12.85 -1.85 11.67
C VAL A 134 12.88 -3.35 11.99
N ASP A 135 13.57 -3.73 13.05
CA ASP A 135 13.49 -5.04 13.66
C ASP A 135 12.22 -5.11 14.52
N ILE A 136 11.31 -6.00 14.16
CA ILE A 136 10.00 -6.09 14.83
C ILE A 136 10.11 -6.82 16.17
N ALA A 137 11.03 -7.75 16.33
CA ALA A 137 11.22 -8.46 17.60
C ALA A 137 11.81 -7.53 18.68
N GLU A 138 12.74 -6.66 18.28
CA GLU A 138 13.43 -5.73 19.18
C GLU A 138 12.81 -4.34 19.25
N ARG A 139 11.78 -4.08 18.43
CA ARG A 139 11.09 -2.78 18.37
C ARG A 139 12.08 -1.61 18.15
N ARG A 140 13.04 -1.81 17.30
CA ARG A 140 14.07 -0.78 17.01
C ARG A 140 14.42 -0.65 15.55
N ARG A 141 14.73 0.56 15.14
CA ARG A 141 15.27 0.85 13.81
C ARG A 141 16.69 0.28 13.67
N LEU A 142 16.90 -0.49 12.59
CA LEU A 142 18.20 -1.07 12.24
C LEU A 142 19.04 -0.17 11.35
N ALA A 143 18.41 0.48 10.37
CA ALA A 143 19.08 1.27 9.36
C ALA A 143 18.15 2.33 8.77
N ASP A 144 18.79 3.42 8.31
CA ASP A 144 18.20 4.37 7.36
C ASP A 144 19.06 4.36 6.10
N VAL A 145 18.43 4.14 4.95
CA VAL A 145 19.10 4.10 3.65
C VAL A 145 18.64 5.31 2.84
N PRO A 146 19.55 6.23 2.47
CA PRO A 146 19.21 7.37 1.60
C PRO A 146 18.75 6.90 0.22
N VAL A 147 17.74 7.58 -0.31
CA VAL A 147 17.22 7.37 -1.67
C VAL A 147 17.18 8.69 -2.44
N ALA A 148 17.05 8.61 -3.76
CA ALA A 148 17.22 9.77 -4.63
C ALA A 148 16.08 10.82 -4.52
N GLY A 149 14.91 10.44 -4.02
CA GLY A 149 13.77 11.33 -3.95
C GLY A 149 12.58 10.75 -3.19
N ARG A 150 11.43 11.40 -3.34
CA ARG A 150 10.19 11.04 -2.65
C ARG A 150 9.81 9.60 -2.90
N THR A 151 9.72 8.82 -1.83
CA THR A 151 9.21 7.45 -1.89
C THR A 151 7.68 7.41 -1.99
N ARG A 152 7.17 6.28 -2.49
CA ARG A 152 5.74 5.97 -2.56
C ARG A 152 5.50 4.57 -1.95
N TRP A 153 4.98 3.64 -2.74
CA TRP A 153 4.68 2.28 -2.33
C TRP A 153 5.92 1.40 -2.18
N ALA A 154 5.83 0.37 -1.35
CA ALA A 154 6.86 -0.65 -1.19
C ALA A 154 6.24 -2.04 -1.11
N VAL A 155 6.94 -3.05 -1.66
CA VAL A 155 6.57 -4.47 -1.54
C VAL A 155 7.81 -5.31 -1.20
N PHE A 156 7.61 -6.41 -0.48
CA PHE A 156 8.66 -7.40 -0.22
C PHE A 156 8.62 -8.51 -1.27
N ASP A 157 9.77 -8.81 -1.85
CA ASP A 157 9.96 -9.90 -2.78
C ASP A 157 10.68 -11.07 -2.09
N PRO A 158 9.97 -12.15 -1.72
CA PRO A 158 10.58 -13.28 -1.03
C PRO A 158 11.56 -14.06 -1.93
N SER A 159 11.41 -14.01 -3.25
CA SER A 159 12.32 -14.67 -4.18
C SER A 159 13.64 -13.94 -4.35
N ALA A 160 13.62 -12.62 -4.32
CA ALA A 160 14.81 -11.78 -4.37
C ALA A 160 15.40 -11.50 -2.99
N ASP A 161 14.69 -11.82 -1.91
CA ASP A 161 15.06 -11.50 -0.53
C ASP A 161 15.33 -10.00 -0.34
N ALA A 162 14.44 -9.17 -0.89
CA ALA A 162 14.61 -7.74 -0.97
C ALA A 162 13.27 -7.00 -1.02
N PHE A 163 13.31 -5.71 -0.71
CA PHE A 163 12.18 -4.80 -0.87
C PHE A 163 12.32 -4.03 -2.18
N HIS A 164 11.21 -3.88 -2.92
CA HIS A 164 11.10 -2.96 -4.03
C HIS A 164 10.36 -1.72 -3.56
N VAL A 165 10.92 -0.53 -3.81
CA VAL A 165 10.36 0.74 -3.35
C VAL A 165 10.27 1.72 -4.52
N ASN A 166 9.07 2.23 -4.79
CA ASN A 166 8.84 3.26 -5.78
C ASN A 166 9.40 4.62 -5.33
N ILE A 167 10.15 5.27 -6.22
CA ILE A 167 10.61 6.64 -6.11
C ILE A 167 9.91 7.46 -7.21
N ALA A 168 9.22 8.51 -6.79
CA ALA A 168 8.42 9.32 -7.74
C ALA A 168 9.29 10.15 -8.70
N ASP A 169 10.38 10.74 -8.16
CA ASP A 169 11.30 11.56 -8.92
C ASP A 169 12.72 11.46 -8.33
N PRO A 170 13.73 11.04 -9.12
CA PRO A 170 13.62 10.51 -10.47
C PRO A 170 12.81 9.22 -10.53
N PRO A 171 12.05 8.95 -11.63
CA PRO A 171 11.15 7.80 -11.73
C PRO A 171 11.93 6.49 -11.78
N GLN A 172 11.87 5.75 -10.66
CA GLN A 172 12.64 4.52 -10.49
C GLN A 172 12.06 3.63 -9.38
N ILE A 173 12.45 2.36 -9.40
CA ILE A 173 12.27 1.42 -8.31
C ILE A 173 13.63 1.12 -7.72
N VAL A 174 13.82 1.34 -6.42
CA VAL A 174 15.03 0.91 -5.70
C VAL A 174 14.79 -0.46 -5.09
N VAL A 175 15.77 -1.36 -5.24
CA VAL A 175 15.77 -2.70 -4.62
C VAL A 175 16.67 -2.64 -3.40
N VAL A 176 16.06 -2.79 -2.21
CA VAL A 176 16.73 -2.68 -0.91
C VAL A 176 16.87 -4.07 -0.30
N GLU A 177 18.09 -4.48 0.05
CA GLU A 177 18.35 -5.77 0.71
C GLU A 177 17.67 -5.82 2.08
N SER A 178 16.97 -6.92 2.37
CA SER A 178 16.43 -7.18 3.70
C SER A 178 17.51 -7.68 4.67
N ALA A 179 18.53 -8.36 4.17
CA ALA A 179 19.68 -8.83 4.97
C ALA A 179 20.56 -7.67 5.46
N HIS A 180 21.31 -7.90 6.56
CA HIS A 180 22.28 -6.92 7.03
C HIS A 180 23.65 -7.12 6.35
N PRO A 181 24.36 -6.08 5.94
CA PRO A 181 24.01 -4.65 6.03
C PRO A 181 22.90 -4.27 5.05
N VAL A 182 21.92 -3.50 5.52
CA VAL A 182 20.82 -2.99 4.68
C VAL A 182 21.37 -1.95 3.71
N ARG A 183 21.17 -2.17 2.42
CA ARG A 183 21.68 -1.28 1.36
C ARG A 183 20.84 -1.40 0.09
N ILE A 184 20.95 -0.41 -0.79
CA ILE A 184 20.41 -0.51 -2.15
C ILE A 184 21.28 -1.50 -2.94
N ARG A 185 20.63 -2.58 -3.43
CA ARG A 185 21.26 -3.58 -4.31
C ARG A 185 21.23 -3.12 -5.75
N ARG A 186 20.12 -2.50 -6.18
CA ARG A 186 19.88 -2.14 -7.57
C ARG A 186 18.90 -0.98 -7.66
N VAL A 187 19.02 -0.21 -8.74
CA VAL A 187 18.06 0.81 -9.16
C VAL A 187 17.53 0.42 -10.54
N VAL A 188 16.22 0.42 -10.71
CA VAL A 188 15.52 0.14 -11.96
C VAL A 188 14.84 1.43 -12.42
N SER A 189 15.17 1.92 -13.60
CA SER A 189 14.48 3.07 -14.18
C SER A 189 13.07 2.69 -14.62
N VAL A 190 12.09 3.53 -14.31
CA VAL A 190 10.71 3.40 -14.78
C VAL A 190 10.50 4.42 -15.90
N PRO A 191 9.94 4.02 -17.07
CA PRO A 191 9.88 4.91 -18.26
C PRO A 191 8.84 6.05 -18.15
N HIS A 192 8.02 6.04 -17.10
CA HIS A 192 6.95 7.02 -16.88
C HIS A 192 7.11 7.74 -15.55
N ALA A 193 6.73 9.02 -15.52
CA ALA A 193 6.87 9.87 -14.35
C ALA A 193 5.95 9.41 -13.20
N GLY A 194 6.46 9.55 -11.98
CA GLY A 194 5.72 9.33 -10.74
C GLY A 194 5.33 7.88 -10.47
N PRO A 195 6.28 6.90 -10.41
CA PRO A 195 5.99 5.59 -9.83
C PRO A 195 5.28 5.74 -8.48
N HIS A 196 4.06 5.19 -8.35
CA HIS A 196 3.19 5.38 -7.19
C HIS A 196 2.82 4.05 -6.54
N GLY A 197 1.70 3.43 -6.95
CA GLY A 197 1.32 2.11 -6.49
C GLY A 197 2.22 1.02 -7.05
N LEU A 198 2.45 -0.04 -6.28
CA LEU A 198 3.31 -1.15 -6.67
C LEU A 198 2.81 -2.46 -6.06
N ASP A 199 2.71 -3.51 -6.87
CA ASP A 199 2.53 -4.87 -6.36
C ASP A 199 3.29 -5.90 -7.20
N LEU A 200 3.39 -7.13 -6.70
CA LEU A 200 4.27 -8.17 -7.23
C LEU A 200 3.54 -9.50 -7.45
N ASP A 201 3.58 -10.00 -8.68
CA ASP A 201 3.36 -11.42 -8.98
C ASP A 201 4.67 -12.19 -8.74
N VAL A 202 4.78 -12.80 -7.57
CA VAL A 202 5.96 -13.59 -7.18
C VAL A 202 6.18 -14.78 -8.11
N ALA A 203 5.09 -15.44 -8.53
CA ALA A 203 5.16 -16.67 -9.32
C ALA A 203 5.65 -16.41 -10.75
N ARG A 204 5.21 -15.32 -11.36
CA ARG A 204 5.59 -14.95 -12.74
C ARG A 204 6.72 -13.93 -12.81
N ARG A 205 7.20 -13.47 -11.65
CA ARG A 205 8.25 -12.46 -11.56
C ARG A 205 7.86 -11.17 -12.29
N ARG A 206 6.68 -10.61 -11.95
CA ARG A 206 6.17 -9.37 -12.55
C ARG A 206 5.88 -8.34 -11.49
N LEU A 207 6.41 -7.14 -11.66
CA LEU A 207 6.04 -5.95 -10.89
C LEU A 207 5.00 -5.16 -11.67
N PHE A 208 3.94 -4.74 -11.00
CA PHE A 208 2.90 -3.85 -11.52
C PHE A 208 3.07 -2.49 -10.87
N CYS A 209 3.60 -1.53 -11.64
CA CYS A 209 3.89 -0.18 -11.18
C CYS A 209 2.91 0.80 -11.83
N ALA A 210 2.00 1.37 -11.06
CA ALA A 210 1.12 2.44 -11.54
C ALA A 210 1.81 3.79 -11.35
N CYS A 211 1.84 4.60 -12.43
CA CYS A 211 2.57 5.86 -12.49
C CYS A 211 1.61 7.05 -12.53
N ASP A 212 1.96 8.16 -11.85
CA ASP A 212 1.20 9.43 -11.86
C ASP A 212 0.98 9.97 -13.28
N ALA A 213 1.82 9.55 -14.24
CA ALA A 213 1.64 9.83 -15.67
C ALA A 213 0.41 9.16 -16.32
N GLY A 214 -0.44 8.46 -15.53
CA GLY A 214 -1.62 7.76 -16.04
C GLY A 214 -1.29 6.48 -16.80
N VAL A 215 -0.28 5.74 -16.36
CA VAL A 215 0.17 4.50 -17.01
C VAL A 215 0.43 3.41 -15.97
N LEU A 216 -0.12 2.22 -16.18
CA LEU A 216 0.27 0.99 -15.50
C LEU A 216 1.41 0.34 -16.29
N VAL A 217 2.55 0.11 -15.64
CA VAL A 217 3.74 -0.52 -16.23
C VAL A 217 3.92 -1.91 -15.62
N GLU A 218 3.97 -2.93 -16.45
CA GLU A 218 4.41 -4.27 -16.08
C GLU A 218 5.91 -4.41 -16.34
N LEU A 219 6.67 -4.74 -15.29
CA LEU A 219 8.12 -4.93 -15.38
C LEU A 219 8.48 -6.37 -15.00
N ASP A 220 9.54 -6.87 -15.59
CA ASP A 220 10.20 -8.07 -15.12
C ASP A 220 10.95 -7.77 -13.82
N ALA A 221 10.63 -8.45 -12.73
CA ALA A 221 11.17 -8.17 -11.40
C ALA A 221 12.66 -8.45 -11.28
N ASP A 222 13.20 -9.36 -12.09
CA ASP A 222 14.62 -9.76 -12.04
C ASP A 222 15.49 -8.87 -12.89
N THR A 223 15.03 -8.45 -14.07
CA THR A 223 15.81 -7.61 -15.00
C THR A 223 15.48 -6.13 -14.91
N GLY A 224 14.25 -5.79 -14.52
CA GLY A 224 13.71 -4.44 -14.57
C GLY A 224 13.24 -4.01 -15.97
N SER A 225 13.23 -4.93 -16.93
CA SER A 225 12.78 -4.65 -18.30
C SER A 225 11.27 -4.46 -18.34
N VAL A 226 10.80 -3.48 -19.13
CA VAL A 226 9.36 -3.29 -19.38
C VAL A 226 8.83 -4.45 -20.22
N VAL A 227 7.77 -5.09 -19.72
CA VAL A 227 7.08 -6.18 -20.41
C VAL A 227 5.87 -5.67 -21.17
N ALA A 228 5.07 -4.84 -20.50
CA ALA A 228 3.87 -4.25 -21.10
C ALA A 228 3.51 -2.93 -20.41
N THR A 229 2.64 -2.15 -21.04
CA THR A 229 2.05 -0.95 -20.46
C THR A 229 0.57 -0.86 -20.82
N ALA A 230 -0.21 -0.23 -19.92
CA ALA A 230 -1.63 0.06 -20.17
C ALA A 230 -1.95 1.49 -19.70
N ALA A 231 -2.80 2.20 -20.44
CA ALA A 231 -3.26 3.52 -20.03
C ALA A 231 -4.22 3.41 -18.84
N LEU A 232 -4.14 4.34 -17.89
CA LEU A 232 -5.05 4.52 -16.77
C LEU A 232 -5.98 5.71 -17.01
N ALA A 233 -7.13 5.71 -16.38
CA ALA A 233 -8.13 6.78 -16.49
C ALA A 233 -7.71 8.09 -15.81
N GLY A 234 -6.69 8.08 -14.97
CA GLY A 234 -6.20 9.24 -14.24
C GLY A 234 -4.98 8.89 -13.39
N VAL A 235 -4.69 9.74 -12.38
CA VAL A 235 -3.58 9.54 -11.45
C VAL A 235 -3.92 8.39 -10.50
N PRO A 236 -3.14 7.29 -10.51
CA PRO A 236 -3.36 6.15 -9.64
C PRO A 236 -2.80 6.38 -8.24
N ASP A 237 -3.26 5.56 -7.29
CA ASP A 237 -2.62 5.47 -5.97
C ASP A 237 -2.39 3.98 -5.61
N VAL A 238 -3.36 3.30 -5.06
CA VAL A 238 -3.22 1.92 -4.57
C VAL A 238 -3.32 0.90 -5.70
N VAL A 239 -2.43 -0.09 -5.68
CA VAL A 239 -2.41 -1.24 -6.59
C VAL A 239 -2.42 -2.52 -5.78
N PHE A 240 -3.27 -3.49 -6.15
CA PHE A 240 -3.24 -4.86 -5.63
C PHE A 240 -3.28 -5.88 -6.75
N PHE A 241 -2.41 -6.89 -6.65
CA PHE A 241 -2.41 -8.05 -7.54
C PHE A 241 -3.19 -9.21 -6.91
N ASN A 242 -4.17 -9.71 -7.63
CA ASN A 242 -4.92 -10.91 -7.29
C ASN A 242 -4.36 -12.12 -8.02
N SER A 243 -3.54 -12.91 -7.35
CA SER A 243 -2.91 -14.10 -7.93
C SER A 243 -3.91 -15.20 -8.31
N ALA A 244 -5.04 -15.30 -7.59
CA ALA A 244 -6.06 -16.32 -7.86
C ALA A 244 -6.82 -16.05 -9.17
N ARG A 245 -6.88 -14.78 -9.61
CA ARG A 245 -7.59 -14.36 -10.82
C ARG A 245 -6.66 -13.91 -11.95
N GLY A 246 -5.37 -13.68 -11.64
CA GLY A 246 -4.45 -13.05 -12.57
C GLY A 246 -4.87 -11.63 -12.92
N ARG A 247 -5.32 -10.85 -11.92
CA ARG A 247 -5.86 -9.50 -12.08
C ARG A 247 -5.10 -8.49 -11.23
N VAL A 248 -5.03 -7.26 -11.73
CA VAL A 248 -4.54 -6.09 -10.98
C VAL A 248 -5.70 -5.11 -10.80
N TYR A 249 -5.90 -4.65 -9.56
CA TYR A 249 -6.81 -3.56 -9.23
C TYR A 249 -6.03 -2.29 -9.03
N VAL A 250 -6.47 -1.19 -9.66
CA VAL A 250 -5.85 0.13 -9.54
C VAL A 250 -6.91 1.13 -9.09
N ALA A 251 -6.66 1.79 -7.96
CA ALA A 251 -7.51 2.89 -7.50
C ALA A 251 -7.11 4.20 -8.17
N ILE A 252 -8.09 4.93 -8.67
CA ILE A 252 -7.93 6.23 -9.34
C ILE A 252 -8.92 7.21 -8.74
N GLY A 253 -8.43 8.18 -7.97
CA GLY A 253 -9.27 9.12 -7.24
C GLY A 253 -10.00 10.14 -8.12
N ASP A 254 -9.45 10.49 -9.28
CA ASP A 254 -10.09 11.32 -10.29
C ASP A 254 -10.00 10.60 -11.64
N PRO A 255 -11.14 10.14 -12.19
CA PRO A 255 -12.54 10.52 -11.95
C PRO A 255 -13.25 9.75 -10.82
N GLY A 256 -12.60 8.90 -10.03
CA GLY A 256 -13.20 8.05 -9.00
C GLY A 256 -13.61 6.70 -9.57
N VAL A 257 -12.62 5.83 -9.84
CA VAL A 257 -12.83 4.50 -10.41
C VAL A 257 -11.86 3.48 -9.83
N ILE A 258 -12.24 2.21 -9.88
CA ILE A 258 -11.34 1.07 -9.81
C ILE A 258 -11.16 0.57 -11.23
N GLU A 259 -9.95 0.54 -11.74
CA GLU A 259 -9.63 -0.14 -12.97
C GLU A 259 -9.09 -1.54 -12.69
N VAL A 260 -9.66 -2.53 -13.37
CA VAL A 260 -9.27 -3.94 -13.28
C VAL A 260 -8.56 -4.34 -14.56
N PHE A 261 -7.38 -4.93 -14.43
CA PHE A 261 -6.60 -5.43 -15.56
C PHE A 261 -6.37 -6.93 -15.46
N ASP A 262 -6.58 -7.67 -16.55
CA ASP A 262 -5.99 -9.00 -16.72
C ASP A 262 -4.48 -8.86 -16.88
N THR A 263 -3.69 -9.82 -16.38
CA THR A 263 -2.22 -9.77 -16.40
C THR A 263 -1.58 -10.70 -17.44
N ALA A 264 -2.37 -11.46 -18.19
CA ALA A 264 -1.88 -12.38 -19.20
C ALA A 264 -2.76 -12.47 -20.45
N PRO A 265 -2.65 -11.56 -21.42
CA PRO A 265 -1.79 -10.37 -21.46
C PRO A 265 -2.31 -9.21 -20.60
N LEU A 266 -1.45 -8.21 -20.33
CA LEU A 266 -1.88 -7.00 -19.62
C LEU A 266 -2.90 -6.23 -20.47
N ARG A 267 -4.16 -6.17 -20.02
CA ARG A 267 -5.23 -5.43 -20.70
C ARG A 267 -6.31 -5.04 -19.70
N ARG A 268 -6.92 -3.89 -19.91
CA ARG A 268 -8.08 -3.50 -19.09
C ARG A 268 -9.23 -4.49 -19.26
N HIS A 269 -9.69 -5.03 -18.13
CA HIS A 269 -10.81 -5.95 -18.06
C HIS A 269 -12.12 -5.21 -17.85
N GLU A 270 -12.15 -4.29 -16.87
CA GLU A 270 -13.29 -3.43 -16.58
C GLU A 270 -12.88 -2.14 -15.87
N THR A 271 -13.80 -1.21 -15.79
CA THR A 271 -13.73 0.01 -14.98
C THR A 271 -14.99 0.09 -14.13
N VAL A 272 -14.83 0.18 -12.80
CA VAL A 272 -15.92 0.26 -11.83
C VAL A 272 -15.96 1.67 -11.26
N SER A 273 -17.09 2.35 -11.40
CA SER A 273 -17.26 3.69 -10.82
C SER A 273 -17.35 3.62 -9.29
N THR A 274 -16.63 4.52 -8.65
CA THR A 274 -16.70 4.79 -7.22
C THR A 274 -17.14 6.24 -6.98
N GLU A 275 -16.50 6.98 -6.09
CA GLU A 275 -16.72 8.43 -5.99
C GLU A 275 -15.42 9.19 -6.19
N ALA A 276 -15.51 10.46 -6.53
CA ALA A 276 -14.34 11.31 -6.67
C ALA A 276 -13.55 11.36 -5.35
N GLY A 277 -12.23 11.21 -5.45
CA GLY A 277 -11.33 11.12 -4.31
C GLY A 277 -11.13 9.70 -3.75
N ALA A 278 -11.87 8.69 -4.21
CA ALA A 278 -11.70 7.29 -3.78
C ALA A 278 -10.42 6.70 -4.39
N HIS A 279 -9.28 6.89 -3.74
CA HIS A 279 -7.97 6.44 -4.20
C HIS A 279 -7.39 5.29 -3.37
N THR A 280 -8.11 4.84 -2.34
CA THR A 280 -7.68 3.81 -1.41
C THR A 280 -8.47 2.52 -1.60
N LEU A 281 -7.75 1.40 -1.70
CA LEU A 281 -8.32 0.05 -1.73
C LEU A 281 -7.83 -0.80 -0.57
N ALA A 282 -8.61 -1.85 -0.27
CA ALA A 282 -8.19 -3.02 0.49
C ALA A 282 -8.49 -4.27 -0.32
N PHE A 283 -7.69 -5.32 -0.17
CA PHE A 283 -7.90 -6.59 -0.84
C PHE A 283 -7.78 -7.77 0.12
N ASP A 284 -8.82 -8.62 0.17
CA ASP A 284 -8.82 -9.91 0.87
C ASP A 284 -8.67 -11.04 -0.16
N PRO A 285 -7.47 -11.61 -0.32
CA PRO A 285 -7.23 -12.64 -1.31
C PRO A 285 -7.93 -13.96 -0.97
N GLY A 286 -8.19 -14.23 0.32
CA GLY A 286 -8.86 -15.45 0.75
C GLY A 286 -10.35 -15.47 0.40
N ARG A 287 -11.01 -14.31 0.50
CA ARG A 287 -12.44 -14.16 0.22
C ARG A 287 -12.73 -13.50 -1.11
N GLN A 288 -11.70 -13.07 -1.84
CA GLN A 288 -11.80 -12.33 -3.10
C GLN A 288 -12.62 -11.05 -2.95
N LEU A 289 -12.44 -10.34 -1.82
CA LEU A 289 -13.13 -9.09 -1.53
C LEU A 289 -12.21 -7.90 -1.82
N VAL A 290 -12.77 -6.88 -2.46
CA VAL A 290 -12.14 -5.58 -2.68
C VAL A 290 -12.95 -4.53 -1.94
N GLY A 291 -12.30 -3.74 -1.08
CA GLY A 291 -12.88 -2.58 -0.44
C GLY A 291 -12.39 -1.29 -1.10
N ALA A 292 -13.28 -0.35 -1.41
CA ALA A 292 -12.92 1.00 -1.84
C ALA A 292 -13.41 2.02 -0.81
N PHE A 293 -12.54 2.95 -0.40
CA PHE A 293 -12.86 3.93 0.63
C PHE A 293 -13.31 5.25 -0.02
N LEU A 294 -14.52 5.66 0.37
CA LEU A 294 -15.28 6.75 -0.24
C LEU A 294 -15.21 8.00 0.64
N PRO A 295 -14.33 8.98 0.32
CA PRO A 295 -14.05 10.08 1.23
C PRO A 295 -15.19 11.10 1.35
N ALA A 296 -15.99 11.31 0.30
CA ALA A 296 -17.08 12.28 0.33
C ALA A 296 -18.30 11.78 1.12
N THR A 297 -18.54 10.46 1.12
CA THR A 297 -19.68 9.85 1.82
C THR A 297 -19.29 9.14 3.11
N HIS A 298 -18.01 9.12 3.46
CA HIS A 298 -17.45 8.46 4.66
C HIS A 298 -17.86 6.99 4.75
N ARG A 299 -17.65 6.23 3.68
CA ARG A 299 -18.05 4.81 3.61
C ARG A 299 -16.95 3.95 2.99
N ALA A 300 -17.02 2.67 3.25
CA ALA A 300 -16.34 1.65 2.45
C ALA A 300 -17.35 0.95 1.54
N ALA A 301 -17.13 0.95 0.23
CA ALA A 301 -17.85 0.12 -0.72
C ALA A 301 -17.13 -1.23 -0.81
N LEU A 302 -17.87 -2.33 -0.62
CA LEU A 302 -17.34 -3.69 -0.66
C LEU A 302 -17.78 -4.41 -1.91
N TYR A 303 -16.83 -4.99 -2.61
CA TYR A 303 -17.05 -5.76 -3.83
C TYR A 303 -16.51 -7.18 -3.66
N VAL A 304 -17.12 -8.14 -4.38
CA VAL A 304 -16.54 -9.48 -4.56
C VAL A 304 -16.08 -9.65 -6.00
N ASP A 305 -14.88 -10.16 -6.18
CA ASP A 305 -14.36 -10.50 -7.51
C ASP A 305 -14.85 -11.89 -7.92
N ARG A 306 -15.79 -11.93 -8.86
CA ARG A 306 -16.34 -13.19 -9.40
C ARG A 306 -15.41 -13.78 -10.48
N PRO A 307 -15.49 -15.10 -10.73
CA PRO A 307 -14.78 -15.79 -11.80
C PRO A 307 -15.02 -15.21 -13.19
#